data_287a98c42f012ab82694c5a7c9dc25c6
#
_entry.id   287a98c42f012ab82694c5a7c9dc25c6
#
_cell.length_a   1.000
_cell.length_b   1.000
_cell.length_c   1.000
_cell.angle_alpha   90.00
_cell.angle_beta   90.00
_cell.angle_gamma   90.00
#
_symmetry.space_group_name_H-M   'P 1'
#
loop_
_entity.id
_entity.type
_entity.pdbx_description
1 polymer ?
#
loop_
_entity_poly.entity_id
_entity_poly.type
_entity_poly.pdbx_seq_one_letter_code
_entity_poly.pdbx_strand_id
1 'polypeptide(L)'
;MASESEGSGSSAAVWGRSSAPKVALPQRGVAVGLSWSGIEGAGNQIVAAKIECSKGKPKLAQVWRPFQDAPGRRDVHAQFPAWLGEEAKWAEGRLVLGLDFPFSLSETHLRQLGLLRQALRGPDSLGRGLEERFMPSGADFSEAAESFKGQLGKDRLRLADCYRATLYPPSHVRLYRQTFFGLIVLARVVDISFVPWDPPKANRPSLVEVRPEHVARVLCGTCAYRDDARDGVNRSGARAAVLRTLRSASGLEFEMEIAAKVVEDEKGLVLDAVLAAVAAAAAQETGFDGVPSNVPRSEGWIYSVREEPWRNV
;
A
#
# COMPACT_ATOMS: atom_id res chain seq x y z
N MET A 1 -20.67 36.45 48.84
CA MET A 1 -20.83 36.18 47.40
C MET A 1 -19.78 35.17 47.02
N ALA A 2 -20.16 33.91 46.97
CA ALA A 2 -19.29 32.79 46.67
C ALA A 2 -19.35 32.52 45.16
N SER A 3 -18.20 32.44 44.50
CA SER A 3 -18.07 32.03 43.11
C SER A 3 -17.72 30.54 43.05
N GLU A 4 -18.65 29.77 42.59
CA GLU A 4 -18.46 28.34 42.30
C GLU A 4 -17.62 28.19 41.03
N SER A 5 -16.50 27.46 41.11
CA SER A 5 -15.69 27.04 39.98
C SER A 5 -16.15 25.65 39.54
N GLU A 6 -16.82 25.57 38.40
CA GLU A 6 -17.17 24.30 37.78
C GLU A 6 -15.91 23.62 37.23
N GLY A 7 -15.63 22.44 37.75
CA GLY A 7 -14.59 21.57 37.29
C GLY A 7 -15.03 20.84 35.99
N SER A 8 -14.31 21.06 34.91
CA SER A 8 -14.48 20.30 33.66
C SER A 8 -13.94 18.88 33.83
N GLY A 9 -14.84 17.94 34.06
CA GLY A 9 -14.54 16.52 34.08
C GLY A 9 -14.17 16.01 32.66
N SER A 10 -12.89 15.69 32.47
CA SER A 10 -12.41 14.97 31.30
C SER A 10 -13.00 13.57 31.30
N SER A 11 -14.01 13.34 30.46
CA SER A 11 -14.56 12.03 30.18
C SER A 11 -13.54 11.23 29.34
N ALA A 12 -12.66 10.49 30.02
CA ALA A 12 -11.86 9.45 29.38
C ALA A 12 -12.82 8.34 28.93
N ALA A 13 -13.10 8.30 27.61
CA ALA A 13 -13.87 7.23 27.00
C ALA A 13 -13.15 5.90 27.29
N VAL A 14 -13.75 5.10 28.16
CA VAL A 14 -13.34 3.72 28.42
C VAL A 14 -13.66 2.90 27.16
N TRP A 15 -12.68 2.75 26.28
CA TRP A 15 -12.75 1.81 25.18
C TRP A 15 -12.78 0.39 25.77
N GLY A 16 -13.96 -0.23 25.74
CA GLY A 16 -14.13 -1.63 26.13
C GLY A 16 -13.08 -2.48 25.41
N ARG A 17 -12.49 -3.44 26.10
CA ARG A 17 -11.52 -4.41 25.59
C ARG A 17 -12.19 -5.29 24.54
N SER A 18 -12.35 -4.78 23.32
CA SER A 18 -12.54 -5.62 22.14
C SER A 18 -11.20 -6.33 21.89
N SER A 19 -11.21 -7.65 21.89
CA SER A 19 -10.02 -8.43 21.50
C SER A 19 -9.57 -7.93 20.13
N ALA A 20 -8.25 -7.71 20.00
CA ALA A 20 -7.66 -7.30 18.72
C ALA A 20 -8.16 -8.22 17.61
N PRO A 21 -8.49 -7.69 16.43
CA PRO A 21 -8.98 -8.50 15.33
C PRO A 21 -7.93 -9.56 14.97
N LYS A 22 -8.37 -10.81 14.78
CA LYS A 22 -7.47 -11.85 14.30
C LYS A 22 -7.17 -11.62 12.82
N VAL A 23 -5.90 -11.69 12.45
CA VAL A 23 -5.42 -11.63 11.07
C VAL A 23 -4.92 -13.01 10.67
N ALA A 24 -5.60 -13.63 9.71
CA ALA A 24 -5.14 -14.90 9.15
C ALA A 24 -4.00 -14.64 8.16
N LEU A 25 -2.92 -15.41 8.27
CA LEU A 25 -1.79 -15.40 7.35
C LEU A 25 -1.56 -16.81 6.78
N PRO A 26 -1.05 -16.95 5.55
CA PRO A 26 -0.97 -18.23 4.86
C PRO A 26 -0.05 -19.22 5.57
N GLN A 27 -0.37 -20.52 5.44
CA GLN A 27 0.44 -21.61 5.99
C GLN A 27 1.82 -21.71 5.33
N ARG A 28 1.91 -21.31 4.05
CA ARG A 28 3.14 -21.28 3.26
C ARG A 28 3.08 -20.17 2.23
N GLY A 29 4.18 -19.48 2.02
CA GLY A 29 4.30 -18.44 1.02
C GLY A 29 5.25 -17.33 1.43
N VAL A 30 5.41 -16.39 0.53
CA VAL A 30 6.22 -15.20 0.73
C VAL A 30 5.39 -14.00 0.36
N ALA A 31 5.28 -13.07 1.29
CA ALA A 31 4.68 -11.78 1.02
C ALA A 31 5.75 -10.68 1.16
N VAL A 32 5.83 -9.81 0.16
CA VAL A 32 6.67 -8.61 0.22
C VAL A 32 5.76 -7.40 0.15
N GLY A 33 5.98 -6.44 1.02
CA GLY A 33 5.31 -5.15 0.99
C GLY A 33 6.28 -4.05 0.61
N LEU A 34 5.86 -3.13 -0.24
CA LEU A 34 6.62 -1.92 -0.54
C LEU A 34 5.86 -0.67 -0.10
N SER A 35 6.53 0.13 0.72
CA SER A 35 6.21 1.55 0.86
C SER A 35 6.72 2.27 -0.37
N TRP A 36 5.83 2.87 -1.16
CA TRP A 36 6.16 3.42 -2.47
C TRP A 36 6.33 4.94 -2.43
N SER A 37 7.22 5.47 -3.24
CA SER A 37 7.44 6.91 -3.38
C SER A 37 7.42 7.35 -4.84
N GLY A 38 6.78 8.47 -5.10
CA GLY A 38 6.74 9.10 -6.42
C GLY A 38 7.60 10.38 -6.53
N ILE A 39 8.41 10.68 -5.52
CA ILE A 39 9.29 11.86 -5.53
C ILE A 39 10.57 11.61 -6.33
N GLU A 40 11.36 12.64 -6.59
CA GLU A 40 12.58 12.53 -7.41
C GLU A 40 13.59 11.53 -6.82
N GLY A 41 13.86 11.60 -5.54
CA GLY A 41 14.72 10.65 -4.82
C GLY A 41 13.98 9.36 -4.40
N ALA A 42 13.09 8.80 -5.24
CA ALA A 42 12.21 7.68 -4.90
C ALA A 42 12.96 6.45 -4.38
N GLY A 43 14.11 6.09 -4.95
CA GLY A 43 14.87 4.93 -4.55
C GLY A 43 15.27 4.94 -3.07
N ASN A 44 15.65 6.09 -2.54
CA ASN A 44 15.97 6.26 -1.13
C ASN A 44 14.75 6.26 -0.20
N GLN A 45 13.54 6.38 -0.74
CA GLN A 45 12.28 6.43 0.01
C GLN A 45 11.47 5.15 -0.11
N ILE A 46 11.83 4.25 -1.03
CA ILE A 46 11.16 2.97 -1.18
C ILE A 46 11.77 1.99 -0.19
N VAL A 47 10.93 1.45 0.68
CA VAL A 47 11.29 0.43 1.67
C VAL A 47 10.53 -0.84 1.37
N ALA A 48 11.19 -1.97 1.49
CA ALA A 48 10.60 -3.29 1.38
C ALA A 48 10.60 -4.00 2.73
N ALA A 49 9.57 -4.84 2.96
CA ALA A 49 9.50 -5.76 4.08
C ALA A 49 9.07 -7.14 3.57
N LYS A 50 9.72 -8.20 4.05
CA LYS A 50 9.47 -9.59 3.64
C LYS A 50 8.91 -10.40 4.80
N ILE A 51 7.76 -11.03 4.58
CA ILE A 51 7.15 -12.00 5.48
C ILE A 51 7.27 -13.38 4.84
N GLU A 52 7.87 -14.30 5.56
CA GLU A 52 7.95 -15.71 5.21
C GLU A 52 6.97 -16.51 6.07
N CYS A 53 6.11 -17.27 5.42
CA CYS A 53 5.16 -18.16 6.08
C CYS A 53 5.62 -19.60 5.88
N SER A 54 5.95 -20.27 6.96
CA SER A 54 6.34 -21.68 6.97
C SER A 54 5.62 -22.42 8.08
N LYS A 55 4.85 -23.46 7.74
CA LYS A 55 4.10 -24.29 8.69
C LYS A 55 3.20 -23.47 9.63
N GLY A 56 2.56 -22.42 9.12
CA GLY A 56 1.68 -21.53 9.89
C GLY A 56 2.40 -20.61 10.88
N LYS A 57 3.72 -20.45 10.76
CA LYS A 57 4.52 -19.50 11.54
C LYS A 57 4.98 -18.35 10.63
N PRO A 58 4.30 -17.23 10.63
CA PRO A 58 4.72 -16.07 9.86
C PRO A 58 5.88 -15.37 10.58
N LYS A 59 6.96 -15.11 9.84
CA LYS A 59 8.13 -14.36 10.32
C LYS A 59 8.37 -13.14 9.44
N LEU A 60 8.49 -11.95 10.03
CA LEU A 60 9.06 -10.79 9.36
C LEU A 60 10.58 -11.00 9.26
N ALA A 61 11.00 -11.49 8.10
CA ALA A 61 12.35 -11.97 7.89
C ALA A 61 13.34 -10.85 7.59
N GLN A 62 12.86 -9.78 6.91
CA GLN A 62 13.74 -8.71 6.45
C GLN A 62 12.98 -7.40 6.26
N VAL A 63 13.69 -6.28 6.49
CA VAL A 63 13.33 -4.93 6.03
C VAL A 63 14.56 -4.29 5.39
N TRP A 64 14.40 -3.70 4.18
CA TRP A 64 15.54 -3.14 3.41
C TRP A 64 15.08 -2.07 2.42
N ARG A 65 16.03 -1.40 1.80
CA ARG A 65 15.80 -0.46 0.69
C ARG A 65 16.30 -1.08 -0.61
N PRO A 66 15.40 -1.62 -1.44
CA PRO A 66 15.80 -2.37 -2.64
C PRO A 66 16.46 -1.52 -3.72
N PHE A 67 16.30 -0.20 -3.66
CA PHE A 67 16.78 0.75 -4.66
C PHE A 67 17.68 1.84 -4.07
N GLN A 68 18.38 1.56 -2.95
CA GLN A 68 19.27 2.54 -2.32
C GLN A 68 20.39 3.00 -3.24
N ASP A 69 20.87 2.12 -4.14
CA ASP A 69 21.91 2.41 -5.12
C ASP A 69 21.35 2.98 -6.44
N ALA A 70 20.06 3.17 -6.52
CA ALA A 70 19.32 3.70 -7.66
C ALA A 70 18.38 4.83 -7.19
N PRO A 71 18.93 5.99 -6.75
CA PRO A 71 18.16 6.98 -6.02
C PRO A 71 17.09 7.68 -6.86
N GLY A 72 17.29 7.79 -8.18
CA GLY A 72 16.38 8.49 -9.07
C GLY A 72 15.15 7.65 -9.47
N ARG A 73 14.05 8.32 -9.80
CA ARG A 73 12.83 7.66 -10.32
C ARG A 73 13.10 6.84 -11.59
N ARG A 74 13.94 7.35 -12.50
CA ARG A 74 14.32 6.65 -13.74
C ARG A 74 15.08 5.36 -13.44
N ASP A 75 15.94 5.39 -12.43
CA ASP A 75 16.73 4.24 -12.03
C ASP A 75 15.83 3.16 -11.41
N VAL A 76 14.91 3.55 -10.52
CA VAL A 76 13.90 2.65 -9.96
C VAL A 76 13.04 2.04 -11.08
N HIS A 77 12.57 2.86 -12.02
CA HIS A 77 11.78 2.40 -13.15
C HIS A 77 12.54 1.37 -14.01
N ALA A 78 13.84 1.53 -14.21
CA ALA A 78 14.67 0.60 -14.96
C ALA A 78 14.95 -0.69 -14.17
N GLN A 79 15.15 -0.61 -12.86
CA GLN A 79 15.59 -1.75 -12.04
C GLN A 79 14.43 -2.57 -11.44
N PHE A 80 13.24 -1.98 -11.27
CA PHE A 80 12.10 -2.65 -10.63
C PHE A 80 11.73 -4.00 -11.27
N PRO A 81 11.66 -4.15 -12.61
CA PRO A 81 11.34 -5.44 -13.22
C PRO A 81 12.36 -6.54 -12.91
N ALA A 82 13.65 -6.21 -12.93
CA ALA A 82 14.73 -7.15 -12.61
C ALA A 82 14.69 -7.55 -11.13
N TRP A 83 14.55 -6.57 -10.23
CA TRP A 83 14.39 -6.82 -8.80
C TRP A 83 13.19 -7.74 -8.50
N LEU A 84 12.03 -7.45 -9.10
CA LEU A 84 10.83 -8.27 -8.92
C LEU A 84 11.05 -9.70 -9.43
N GLY A 85 11.76 -9.86 -10.55
CA GLY A 85 12.13 -11.16 -11.10
C GLY A 85 13.01 -11.98 -10.14
N GLU A 86 13.97 -11.36 -9.46
CA GLU A 86 14.80 -12.03 -8.46
C GLU A 86 13.99 -12.44 -7.21
N GLU A 87 13.14 -11.55 -6.69
CA GLU A 87 12.25 -11.89 -5.57
C GLU A 87 11.29 -13.04 -5.92
N ALA A 88 10.79 -13.06 -7.16
CA ALA A 88 9.91 -14.12 -7.64
C ALA A 88 10.62 -15.49 -7.76
N LYS A 89 11.86 -15.51 -8.23
CA LYS A 89 12.68 -16.74 -8.28
C LYS A 89 12.92 -17.28 -6.88
N TRP A 90 13.31 -16.39 -5.96
CA TRP A 90 13.57 -16.79 -4.57
C TRP A 90 12.33 -17.36 -3.89
N ALA A 91 11.15 -16.82 -4.17
CA ALA A 91 9.86 -17.27 -3.62
C ALA A 91 9.28 -18.51 -4.32
N GLU A 92 9.98 -19.10 -5.28
CA GLU A 92 9.53 -20.26 -6.05
C GLU A 92 8.13 -20.09 -6.66
N GLY A 93 7.83 -18.87 -7.17
CA GLY A 93 6.54 -18.54 -7.77
C GLY A 93 5.38 -18.32 -6.80
N ARG A 94 5.63 -18.33 -5.49
CA ARG A 94 4.62 -18.11 -4.43
C ARG A 94 4.68 -16.70 -3.82
N LEU A 95 5.22 -15.74 -4.57
CA LEU A 95 5.33 -14.36 -4.15
C LEU A 95 3.99 -13.63 -4.26
N VAL A 96 3.59 -12.96 -3.19
CA VAL A 96 2.59 -11.89 -3.27
C VAL A 96 3.24 -10.57 -2.90
N LEU A 97 3.10 -9.57 -3.77
CA LEU A 97 3.67 -8.24 -3.57
C LEU A 97 2.56 -7.22 -3.32
N GLY A 98 2.56 -6.63 -2.12
CA GLY A 98 1.69 -5.51 -1.75
C GLY A 98 2.35 -4.18 -2.06
N LEU A 99 1.73 -3.36 -2.88
CA LEU A 99 2.26 -2.06 -3.29
C LEU A 99 1.39 -0.93 -2.75
N ASP A 100 2.00 0.00 -2.02
CA ASP A 100 1.33 1.16 -1.44
C ASP A 100 1.21 2.30 -2.46
N PHE A 101 0.51 2.05 -3.55
CA PHE A 101 0.06 3.09 -4.48
C PHE A 101 -1.17 2.63 -5.27
N PRO A 102 -1.98 3.57 -5.82
CA PRO A 102 -3.16 3.24 -6.60
C PRO A 102 -2.83 2.52 -7.89
N PHE A 103 -3.51 1.39 -8.15
CA PHE A 103 -3.38 0.63 -9.41
C PHE A 103 -4.30 1.16 -10.51
N SER A 104 -5.16 2.11 -10.18
CA SER A 104 -6.06 2.74 -11.14
C SER A 104 -6.55 4.10 -10.66
N LEU A 105 -7.42 4.71 -11.46
CA LEU A 105 -8.11 5.97 -11.23
C LEU A 105 -9.61 5.73 -11.11
N SER A 106 -10.36 6.76 -10.68
CA SER A 106 -11.83 6.70 -10.75
C SER A 106 -12.29 6.58 -12.21
N GLU A 107 -13.37 5.86 -12.45
CA GLU A 107 -13.91 5.66 -13.81
C GLU A 107 -14.14 6.98 -14.54
N THR A 108 -14.54 8.02 -13.81
CA THR A 108 -14.70 9.38 -14.37
C THR A 108 -13.38 9.90 -14.95
N HIS A 109 -12.27 9.80 -14.21
CA HIS A 109 -10.95 10.21 -14.68
C HIS A 109 -10.48 9.36 -15.85
N LEU A 110 -10.71 8.05 -15.81
CA LEU A 110 -10.37 7.14 -16.89
C LEU A 110 -11.09 7.49 -18.19
N ARG A 111 -12.37 7.85 -18.12
CA ARG A 111 -13.15 8.33 -19.28
C ARG A 111 -12.62 9.67 -19.79
N GLN A 112 -12.34 10.60 -18.90
CA GLN A 112 -11.80 11.92 -19.23
C GLN A 112 -10.45 11.82 -19.96
N LEU A 113 -9.59 10.89 -19.52
CA LEU A 113 -8.30 10.61 -20.16
C LEU A 113 -8.41 9.73 -21.41
N GLY A 114 -9.55 9.13 -21.70
CA GLY A 114 -9.70 8.15 -22.77
C GLY A 114 -9.01 6.81 -22.51
N LEU A 115 -8.71 6.49 -21.23
CA LEU A 115 -7.93 5.32 -20.80
C LEU A 115 -8.77 4.21 -20.15
N LEU A 116 -10.10 4.28 -20.23
CA LEU A 116 -10.98 3.28 -19.62
C LEU A 116 -10.71 1.85 -20.13
N ARG A 117 -10.46 1.68 -21.42
CA ARG A 117 -10.18 0.36 -22.02
C ARG A 117 -8.87 -0.23 -21.51
N GLN A 118 -7.86 0.59 -21.30
CA GLN A 118 -6.58 0.19 -20.73
C GLN A 118 -6.77 -0.26 -19.28
N ALA A 119 -7.47 0.53 -18.48
CA ALA A 119 -7.75 0.20 -17.09
C ALA A 119 -8.56 -1.09 -16.91
N LEU A 120 -9.48 -1.41 -17.82
CA LEU A 120 -10.21 -2.68 -17.82
C LEU A 120 -9.30 -3.91 -18.05
N ARG A 121 -8.15 -3.72 -18.70
CA ARG A 121 -7.16 -4.78 -18.95
C ARG A 121 -6.19 -4.97 -17.78
N GLY A 122 -5.94 -3.94 -16.99
CA GLY A 122 -5.07 -3.98 -15.85
C GLY A 122 -4.17 -2.75 -15.69
N PRO A 123 -3.47 -2.65 -14.56
CA PRO A 123 -2.64 -1.49 -14.24
C PRO A 123 -1.43 -1.36 -15.16
N ASP A 124 -0.88 -2.44 -15.68
CA ASP A 124 0.19 -2.45 -16.66
C ASP A 124 -0.26 -1.83 -18.01
N SER A 125 -1.45 -2.18 -18.48
CA SER A 125 -2.05 -1.60 -19.67
C SER A 125 -2.39 -0.12 -19.48
N LEU A 126 -2.90 0.25 -18.28
CA LEU A 126 -3.14 1.64 -17.93
C LEU A 126 -1.82 2.43 -17.88
N GLY A 127 -0.78 1.87 -17.28
CA GLY A 127 0.55 2.48 -17.23
C GLY A 127 1.14 2.76 -18.62
N ARG A 128 1.03 1.80 -19.56
CA ARG A 128 1.40 2.02 -20.97
C ARG A 128 0.63 3.17 -21.60
N GLY A 129 -0.68 3.23 -21.40
CA GLY A 129 -1.49 4.33 -21.92
C GLY A 129 -1.14 5.70 -21.32
N LEU A 130 -0.75 5.73 -20.05
CA LEU A 130 -0.23 6.96 -19.42
C LEU A 130 1.13 7.36 -19.98
N GLU A 131 2.03 6.40 -20.16
CA GLU A 131 3.36 6.63 -20.75
C GLU A 131 3.23 7.19 -22.18
N GLU A 132 2.45 6.56 -23.05
CA GLU A 132 2.19 7.01 -24.41
C GLU A 132 1.62 8.43 -24.46
N ARG A 133 0.73 8.77 -23.53
CA ARG A 133 0.03 10.05 -23.51
C ARG A 133 0.87 11.19 -22.92
N PHE A 134 1.61 10.95 -21.83
CA PHE A 134 2.24 11.99 -21.04
C PHE A 134 3.76 11.97 -21.11
N MET A 135 4.36 10.89 -21.61
CA MET A 135 5.80 10.73 -21.68
C MET A 135 6.29 10.47 -23.13
N PRO A 136 6.00 11.36 -24.08
CA PRO A 136 6.62 11.26 -25.39
C PRO A 136 8.14 11.28 -25.24
N SER A 137 8.86 10.77 -26.23
CA SER A 137 10.32 10.63 -26.21
C SER A 137 11.02 11.88 -25.67
N GLY A 138 11.79 11.75 -24.59
CA GLY A 138 12.53 12.84 -23.95
C GLY A 138 11.76 13.63 -22.88
N ALA A 139 10.51 13.32 -22.60
CA ALA A 139 9.75 14.01 -21.56
C ALA A 139 10.35 13.78 -20.17
N ASP A 140 10.32 14.84 -19.34
CA ASP A 140 10.66 14.74 -17.91
C ASP A 140 9.51 14.13 -17.10
N PHE A 141 9.85 13.28 -16.15
CA PHE A 141 8.85 12.62 -15.28
C PHE A 141 8.05 13.62 -14.44
N SER A 142 8.65 14.70 -13.99
CA SER A 142 7.96 15.71 -13.18
C SER A 142 6.96 16.49 -14.02
N GLU A 143 7.37 16.94 -15.20
CA GLU A 143 6.51 17.64 -16.15
C GLU A 143 5.34 16.75 -16.60
N ALA A 144 5.61 15.49 -16.91
CA ALA A 144 4.60 14.51 -17.27
C ALA A 144 3.57 14.29 -16.14
N ALA A 145 4.04 14.17 -14.90
CA ALA A 145 3.16 14.01 -13.75
C ALA A 145 2.32 15.27 -13.46
N GLU A 146 2.88 16.48 -13.65
CA GLU A 146 2.12 17.73 -13.54
C GLU A 146 1.07 17.83 -14.65
N SER A 147 1.43 17.50 -15.90
CA SER A 147 0.48 17.45 -17.02
C SER A 147 -0.64 16.44 -16.77
N PHE A 148 -0.32 15.26 -16.26
CA PHE A 148 -1.28 14.26 -15.82
C PHE A 148 -2.24 14.85 -14.76
N LYS A 149 -1.71 15.45 -13.68
CA LYS A 149 -2.53 16.07 -12.64
C LYS A 149 -3.43 17.17 -13.21
N GLY A 150 -2.90 18.02 -14.09
CA GLY A 150 -3.64 19.09 -14.74
C GLY A 150 -4.84 18.59 -15.55
N GLN A 151 -4.71 17.43 -16.20
CA GLN A 151 -5.81 16.83 -16.95
C GLN A 151 -6.86 16.13 -16.09
N LEU A 152 -6.55 15.74 -14.84
CA LEU A 152 -7.54 15.13 -13.94
C LEU A 152 -8.54 16.13 -13.37
N GLY A 153 -8.14 17.41 -13.24
CA GLY A 153 -9.01 18.45 -12.69
C GLY A 153 -9.39 18.19 -11.22
N LYS A 154 -10.70 18.09 -10.94
CA LYS A 154 -11.23 17.90 -9.58
C LYS A 154 -10.94 16.49 -9.06
N ASP A 155 -10.50 16.40 -7.82
CA ASP A 155 -10.23 15.13 -7.15
C ASP A 155 -11.47 14.24 -7.03
N ARG A 156 -11.31 12.93 -7.30
CA ARG A 156 -12.40 11.94 -7.23
C ARG A 156 -11.90 10.64 -6.65
N LEU A 157 -12.58 10.17 -5.62
CA LEU A 157 -12.39 8.83 -5.05
C LEU A 157 -12.86 7.75 -6.04
N ARG A 158 -12.16 6.64 -6.06
CA ARG A 158 -12.67 5.39 -6.62
C ARG A 158 -13.66 4.76 -5.64
N LEU A 159 -14.50 3.84 -6.10
CA LEU A 159 -15.37 3.11 -5.19
C LEU A 159 -14.55 2.28 -4.19
N ALA A 160 -13.42 1.69 -4.61
CA ALA A 160 -12.46 1.01 -3.74
C ALA A 160 -11.93 1.93 -2.61
N ASP A 161 -11.65 3.20 -2.91
CA ASP A 161 -11.21 4.19 -1.91
C ASP A 161 -12.33 4.50 -0.89
N CYS A 162 -13.58 4.60 -1.35
CA CYS A 162 -14.74 4.79 -0.47
C CYS A 162 -14.92 3.63 0.49
N TYR A 163 -14.84 2.39 -0.01
CA TYR A 163 -14.92 1.20 0.81
C TYR A 163 -13.82 1.11 1.86
N ARG A 164 -12.64 1.56 1.56
CA ARG A 164 -11.50 1.54 2.50
C ARG A 164 -11.37 2.85 3.29
N ALA A 165 -12.30 3.79 3.12
CA ALA A 165 -12.27 5.11 3.75
C ALA A 165 -10.88 5.75 3.67
N THR A 166 -10.27 5.71 2.47
CA THR A 166 -8.98 6.36 2.24
C THR A 166 -9.14 7.88 2.27
N LEU A 167 -8.13 8.56 2.82
CA LEU A 167 -8.19 10.02 2.98
C LEU A 167 -8.05 10.76 1.67
N TYR A 168 -7.34 10.18 0.71
CA TYR A 168 -6.97 10.85 -0.54
C TYR A 168 -7.22 9.98 -1.76
N PRO A 169 -7.88 10.53 -2.80
CA PRO A 169 -8.01 9.83 -4.08
C PRO A 169 -6.67 9.76 -4.82
N PRO A 170 -6.53 8.87 -5.81
CA PRO A 170 -5.33 8.73 -6.64
C PRO A 170 -4.87 10.04 -7.30
N SER A 171 -5.81 10.94 -7.60
CA SER A 171 -5.58 12.25 -8.23
C SER A 171 -5.15 13.35 -7.24
N HIS A 172 -5.24 13.11 -5.93
CA HIS A 172 -4.94 14.12 -4.93
C HIS A 172 -3.47 14.57 -4.99
N VAL A 173 -3.21 15.85 -4.66
CA VAL A 173 -1.88 16.47 -4.71
C VAL A 173 -0.79 15.68 -3.95
N ARG A 174 -1.16 14.89 -2.95
CA ARG A 174 -0.23 14.03 -2.19
C ARG A 174 0.03 12.68 -2.84
N LEU A 175 -0.82 12.21 -3.76
CA LEU A 175 -0.75 10.86 -4.32
C LEU A 175 -0.53 10.81 -5.83
N TYR A 176 -0.86 11.86 -6.61
CA TYR A 176 -0.85 11.78 -8.07
C TYR A 176 0.53 11.39 -8.65
N ARG A 177 1.64 11.87 -8.06
CA ARG A 177 2.99 11.49 -8.49
C ARG A 177 3.27 10.03 -8.21
N GLN A 178 2.88 9.56 -7.01
CA GLN A 178 3.01 8.16 -6.60
C GLN A 178 2.17 7.25 -7.50
N THR A 179 0.94 7.65 -7.81
CA THR A 179 0.04 6.95 -8.74
C THR A 179 0.63 6.91 -10.15
N PHE A 180 1.03 8.04 -10.70
CA PHE A 180 1.59 8.16 -12.04
C PHE A 180 2.87 7.34 -12.20
N PHE A 181 3.83 7.55 -11.29
CA PHE A 181 5.10 6.82 -11.32
C PHE A 181 4.91 5.32 -11.11
N GLY A 182 4.08 4.92 -10.15
CA GLY A 182 3.80 3.50 -9.89
C GLY A 182 3.18 2.79 -11.09
N LEU A 183 2.18 3.39 -11.73
CA LEU A 183 1.53 2.80 -12.91
C LEU A 183 2.50 2.65 -14.09
N ILE A 184 3.38 3.64 -14.33
CA ILE A 184 4.39 3.55 -15.39
C ILE A 184 5.41 2.44 -15.08
N VAL A 185 5.80 2.26 -13.83
CA VAL A 185 6.68 1.15 -13.42
C VAL A 185 6.00 -0.20 -13.71
N LEU A 186 4.70 -0.33 -13.40
CA LEU A 186 3.95 -1.57 -13.67
C LEU A 186 3.83 -1.88 -15.16
N ALA A 187 3.88 -0.88 -16.05
CA ALA A 187 3.89 -1.09 -17.50
C ALA A 187 5.07 -1.91 -18.00
N ARG A 188 6.16 -2.01 -17.22
CA ARG A 188 7.40 -2.69 -17.59
C ARG A 188 7.52 -4.11 -17.05
N VAL A 189 6.62 -4.52 -16.15
CA VAL A 189 6.67 -5.88 -15.61
C VAL A 189 5.93 -6.87 -16.51
N VAL A 190 6.47 -8.08 -16.56
CA VAL A 190 5.92 -9.18 -17.35
C VAL A 190 5.76 -10.43 -16.47
N ASP A 191 4.94 -11.38 -16.93
CA ASP A 191 4.71 -12.65 -16.23
C ASP A 191 4.19 -12.50 -14.79
N ILE A 192 3.32 -11.52 -14.57
CA ILE A 192 2.71 -11.15 -13.30
C ILE A 192 1.19 -11.35 -13.38
N SER A 193 0.56 -11.66 -12.24
CA SER A 193 -0.89 -11.57 -12.07
C SER A 193 -1.23 -10.29 -11.30
N PHE A 194 -1.90 -9.34 -11.95
CA PHE A 194 -2.43 -8.14 -11.30
C PHE A 194 -3.82 -8.42 -10.75
N VAL A 195 -3.90 -8.63 -9.45
CA VAL A 195 -5.19 -8.95 -8.80
C VAL A 195 -5.92 -7.66 -8.40
N PRO A 196 -7.23 -7.51 -8.75
CA PRO A 196 -8.20 -8.52 -9.19
C PRO A 196 -8.38 -8.64 -10.72
N TRP A 197 -7.57 -7.97 -11.55
CA TRP A 197 -7.73 -8.06 -13.02
C TRP A 197 -7.40 -9.45 -13.57
N ASP A 198 -6.36 -10.08 -13.02
CA ASP A 198 -5.96 -11.43 -13.38
C ASP A 198 -6.22 -12.39 -12.24
N PRO A 199 -6.65 -13.63 -12.53
CA PRO A 199 -6.65 -14.67 -11.51
C PRO A 199 -5.20 -14.98 -11.09
N PRO A 200 -4.95 -15.25 -9.79
CA PRO A 200 -3.64 -15.65 -9.33
C PRO A 200 -3.22 -16.97 -10.00
N LYS A 201 -1.94 -17.08 -10.37
CA LYS A 201 -1.35 -18.27 -10.99
C LYS A 201 -0.22 -18.81 -10.12
N ALA A 202 -0.18 -20.12 -9.96
CA ALA A 202 0.77 -20.80 -9.05
C ALA A 202 2.25 -20.48 -9.34
N ASN A 203 2.58 -20.18 -10.61
CA ASN A 203 3.97 -19.96 -11.07
C ASN A 203 4.28 -18.50 -11.40
N ARG A 204 3.42 -17.58 -10.98
CA ARG A 204 3.61 -16.15 -11.22
C ARG A 204 3.41 -15.35 -9.94
N PRO A 205 4.21 -14.31 -9.68
CA PRO A 205 3.93 -13.38 -8.62
C PRO A 205 2.56 -12.76 -8.77
N SER A 206 1.87 -12.55 -7.66
CA SER A 206 0.63 -11.78 -7.61
C SER A 206 0.91 -10.39 -7.04
N LEU A 207 0.49 -9.35 -7.73
CA LEU A 207 0.60 -7.97 -7.27
C LEU A 207 -0.78 -7.46 -6.83
N VAL A 208 -0.82 -6.85 -5.66
CA VAL A 208 -2.02 -6.29 -5.05
C VAL A 208 -1.80 -4.85 -4.62
N GLU A 209 -2.82 -4.02 -4.82
CA GLU A 209 -2.84 -2.69 -4.22
C GLU A 209 -3.18 -2.81 -2.73
N VAL A 210 -2.42 -2.10 -1.90
CA VAL A 210 -2.62 -2.04 -0.45
C VAL A 210 -2.56 -0.61 0.05
N ARG A 211 -3.12 -0.38 1.27
CA ARG A 211 -3.07 0.91 1.95
C ARG A 211 -2.66 0.72 3.40
N PRO A 212 -1.39 0.93 3.73
CA PRO A 212 -0.87 0.75 5.09
C PRO A 212 -1.65 1.50 6.16
N GLU A 213 -2.07 2.74 5.90
CA GLU A 213 -2.88 3.51 6.86
C GLU A 213 -4.23 2.85 7.17
N HIS A 214 -4.84 2.22 6.16
CA HIS A 214 -6.08 1.49 6.38
C HIS A 214 -5.83 0.26 7.26
N VAL A 215 -4.74 -0.48 7.00
CA VAL A 215 -4.34 -1.64 7.82
C VAL A 215 -4.10 -1.22 9.28
N ALA A 216 -3.34 -0.14 9.51
CA ALA A 216 -3.09 0.38 10.85
C ALA A 216 -4.38 0.77 11.57
N ARG A 217 -5.32 1.40 10.86
CA ARG A 217 -6.62 1.79 11.40
C ARG A 217 -7.48 0.59 11.78
N VAL A 218 -7.51 -0.44 10.95
CA VAL A 218 -8.24 -1.69 11.24
C VAL A 218 -7.67 -2.38 12.48
N LEU A 219 -6.35 -2.41 12.62
CA LEU A 219 -5.66 -3.08 13.73
C LEU A 219 -5.72 -2.30 15.04
N CYS A 220 -5.49 -1.00 14.99
CA CYS A 220 -5.23 -0.17 16.16
C CYS A 220 -6.18 1.03 16.31
N GLY A 221 -7.14 1.22 15.40
CA GLY A 221 -8.03 2.39 15.39
C GLY A 221 -7.33 3.72 15.02
N THR A 222 -6.06 3.69 14.67
CA THR A 222 -5.27 4.89 14.36
C THR A 222 -4.37 4.69 13.15
N CYS A 223 -4.05 5.80 12.46
CA CYS A 223 -3.02 5.87 11.43
C CYS A 223 -1.97 6.96 11.72
N ALA A 224 -1.96 7.53 12.93
CA ALA A 224 -1.05 8.59 13.32
C ALA A 224 0.31 8.03 13.78
N TYR A 225 1.04 7.37 12.88
CA TYR A 225 2.38 6.81 13.15
C TYR A 225 3.48 7.35 12.23
N ARG A 226 3.12 8.19 11.25
CA ARG A 226 4.01 8.75 10.23
C ARG A 226 4.43 10.18 10.56
N ASP A 227 5.53 10.63 9.96
CA ASP A 227 5.97 12.02 9.85
C ASP A 227 6.14 12.74 11.20
N ASP A 228 7.06 12.25 12.04
CA ASP A 228 7.42 12.91 13.30
C ASP A 228 7.88 14.36 13.08
N ALA A 229 8.59 14.60 11.97
CA ALA A 229 9.08 15.94 11.63
C ALA A 229 8.00 16.95 11.25
N ARG A 230 6.79 16.51 10.92
CA ARG A 230 5.71 17.39 10.43
C ARG A 230 5.23 18.38 11.48
N ASP A 231 5.17 17.94 12.73
CA ASP A 231 4.65 18.71 13.87
C ASP A 231 5.52 18.56 15.13
N GLY A 232 6.68 17.92 14.99
CA GLY A 232 7.61 17.67 16.10
C GLY A 232 7.13 16.62 17.10
N VAL A 233 6.06 15.87 16.79
CA VAL A 233 5.52 14.85 17.67
C VAL A 233 6.21 13.50 17.40
N ASN A 234 6.90 12.97 18.40
CA ASN A 234 7.49 11.63 18.33
C ASN A 234 6.40 10.55 18.35
N ARG A 235 6.32 9.77 17.26
CA ARG A 235 5.33 8.69 17.10
C ARG A 235 5.90 7.28 17.26
N SER A 236 7.11 7.15 17.80
CA SER A 236 7.74 5.85 18.07
C SER A 236 6.84 4.93 18.90
N GLY A 237 6.17 5.48 19.92
CA GLY A 237 5.18 4.77 20.73
C GLY A 237 4.00 4.22 19.92
N ALA A 238 3.50 4.98 18.94
CA ALA A 238 2.43 4.53 18.03
C ALA A 238 2.93 3.41 17.13
N ARG A 239 4.12 3.53 16.53
CA ARG A 239 4.75 2.48 15.72
C ARG A 239 4.96 1.20 16.52
N ALA A 240 5.46 1.31 17.76
CA ALA A 240 5.60 0.17 18.67
C ALA A 240 4.25 -0.49 19.03
N ALA A 241 3.19 0.31 19.20
CA ALA A 241 1.85 -0.19 19.48
C ALA A 241 1.29 -1.00 18.29
N VAL A 242 1.46 -0.51 17.06
CA VAL A 242 1.06 -1.23 15.83
C VAL A 242 1.79 -2.57 15.74
N LEU A 243 3.12 -2.61 15.96
CA LEU A 243 3.89 -3.86 15.95
C LEU A 243 3.41 -4.86 17.01
N ARG A 244 3.14 -4.41 18.23
CA ARG A 244 2.59 -5.29 19.28
C ARG A 244 1.24 -5.87 18.87
N THR A 245 0.36 -5.04 18.28
CA THR A 245 -0.95 -5.48 17.79
C THR A 245 -0.80 -6.47 16.66
N LEU A 246 0.09 -6.24 15.70
CA LEU A 246 0.40 -7.21 14.63
C LEU A 246 0.82 -8.56 15.20
N ARG A 247 1.78 -8.58 16.14
CA ARG A 247 2.21 -9.82 16.79
C ARG A 247 1.04 -10.56 17.44
N SER A 248 0.20 -9.86 18.19
CA SER A 248 -0.92 -10.47 18.89
C SER A 248 -2.06 -10.91 17.97
N ALA A 249 -2.31 -10.17 16.87
CA ALA A 249 -3.41 -10.42 15.94
C ALA A 249 -3.11 -11.54 14.93
N SER A 250 -1.85 -11.64 14.46
CA SER A 250 -1.44 -12.53 13.39
C SER A 250 -0.43 -13.61 13.81
N GLY A 251 0.12 -13.54 15.01
CA GLY A 251 1.24 -14.38 15.41
C GLY A 251 2.55 -14.05 14.71
N LEU A 252 2.66 -12.89 14.05
CA LEU A 252 3.87 -12.48 13.32
C LEU A 252 5.06 -12.37 14.27
N GLU A 253 6.08 -13.19 14.02
CA GLU A 253 7.35 -13.15 14.72
C GLU A 253 8.33 -12.20 14.04
N PHE A 254 9.16 -11.51 14.81
CA PHE A 254 10.25 -10.65 14.31
C PHE A 254 11.32 -10.46 15.37
N GLU A 255 12.54 -10.24 14.90
CA GLU A 255 13.71 -10.00 15.73
C GLU A 255 13.69 -8.57 16.30
N MET A 256 14.37 -8.37 17.44
CA MET A 256 14.43 -7.09 18.13
C MET A 256 15.05 -5.99 17.25
N GLU A 257 16.04 -6.34 16.43
CA GLU A 257 16.69 -5.41 15.50
C GLU A 257 15.72 -4.87 14.45
N ILE A 258 14.85 -5.73 13.90
CA ILE A 258 13.82 -5.32 12.94
C ILE A 258 12.79 -4.44 13.65
N ALA A 259 12.39 -4.80 14.87
CA ALA A 259 11.46 -3.98 15.64
C ALA A 259 12.01 -2.58 15.92
N ALA A 260 13.30 -2.48 16.25
CA ALA A 260 13.97 -1.19 16.45
C ALA A 260 13.95 -0.34 15.18
N LYS A 261 14.33 -0.91 14.02
CA LYS A 261 14.26 -0.21 12.72
C LYS A 261 12.87 0.35 12.40
N VAL A 262 11.81 -0.41 12.72
CA VAL A 262 10.42 0.05 12.51
C VAL A 262 10.07 1.21 13.44
N VAL A 263 10.45 1.10 14.73
CA VAL A 263 10.08 2.09 15.75
C VAL A 263 10.84 3.40 15.56
N GLU A 264 12.10 3.34 15.16
CA GLU A 264 13.01 4.48 14.99
C GLU A 264 12.80 5.22 13.66
N ASP A 265 12.13 4.62 12.68
CA ASP A 265 11.88 5.28 11.39
C ASP A 265 10.84 6.41 11.54
N GLU A 266 11.33 7.63 11.74
CA GLU A 266 10.51 8.84 11.95
C GLU A 266 9.49 9.10 10.83
N LYS A 267 9.80 8.68 9.59
CA LYS A 267 8.90 8.82 8.45
C LYS A 267 7.79 7.75 8.43
N GLY A 268 7.99 6.62 9.12
CA GLY A 268 7.07 5.49 9.17
C GLY A 268 7.06 4.62 7.91
N LEU A 269 8.02 4.79 7.00
CA LEU A 269 8.09 4.03 5.75
C LEU A 269 8.37 2.54 5.97
N VAL A 270 9.17 2.21 6.99
CA VAL A 270 9.46 0.82 7.35
C VAL A 270 8.19 0.13 7.84
N LEU A 271 7.39 0.82 8.68
CA LEU A 271 6.11 0.29 9.13
C LEU A 271 5.11 0.17 7.97
N ASP A 272 5.09 1.12 7.05
CA ASP A 272 4.26 1.03 5.84
C ASP A 272 4.56 -0.22 5.03
N ALA A 273 5.83 -0.52 4.81
CA ALA A 273 6.25 -1.72 4.10
C ALA A 273 5.83 -3.01 4.84
N VAL A 274 5.96 -3.04 6.17
CA VAL A 274 5.49 -4.17 7.00
C VAL A 274 3.98 -4.34 6.89
N LEU A 275 3.21 -3.27 7.00
CA LEU A 275 1.74 -3.31 6.88
C LEU A 275 1.29 -3.73 5.47
N ALA A 276 2.02 -3.28 4.44
CA ALA A 276 1.78 -3.71 3.07
C ALA A 276 2.04 -5.22 2.88
N ALA A 277 3.12 -5.76 3.47
CA ALA A 277 3.43 -7.19 3.43
C ALA A 277 2.35 -8.02 4.16
N VAL A 278 1.88 -7.54 5.32
CA VAL A 278 0.80 -8.21 6.08
C VAL A 278 -0.51 -8.22 5.29
N ALA A 279 -0.88 -7.11 4.64
CA ALA A 279 -2.07 -7.06 3.79
C ALA A 279 -1.97 -8.00 2.58
N ALA A 280 -0.79 -8.06 1.94
CA ALA A 280 -0.53 -8.98 0.83
C ALA A 280 -0.64 -10.46 1.27
N ALA A 281 -0.06 -10.81 2.43
CA ALA A 281 -0.17 -12.14 3.00
C ALA A 281 -1.62 -12.50 3.35
N ALA A 282 -2.37 -11.58 3.95
CA ALA A 282 -3.79 -11.79 4.27
C ALA A 282 -4.64 -11.96 3.00
N ALA A 283 -4.37 -11.19 1.94
CA ALA A 283 -5.03 -11.35 0.65
C ALA A 283 -4.75 -12.74 0.04
N GLN A 284 -3.53 -13.24 0.16
CA GLN A 284 -3.18 -14.60 -0.28
C GLN A 284 -3.95 -15.67 0.50
N GLU A 285 -4.06 -15.54 1.83
CA GLU A 285 -4.78 -16.49 2.68
C GLU A 285 -6.26 -16.58 2.33
N THR A 286 -6.88 -15.45 1.97
CA THR A 286 -8.29 -15.41 1.54
C THR A 286 -8.51 -15.79 0.08
N GLY A 287 -7.46 -16.19 -0.64
CA GLY A 287 -7.55 -16.48 -2.08
C GLY A 287 -7.85 -15.24 -2.93
N PHE A 288 -7.55 -14.05 -2.40
CA PHE A 288 -7.84 -12.74 -3.02
C PHE A 288 -9.33 -12.45 -3.19
N ASP A 289 -10.16 -13.09 -2.39
CA ASP A 289 -11.61 -12.83 -2.33
C ASP A 289 -11.92 -11.46 -1.73
N GLY A 290 -13.20 -11.06 -1.78
CA GLY A 290 -13.71 -9.88 -1.08
C GLY A 290 -13.83 -8.62 -1.90
N VAL A 291 -13.69 -8.71 -3.22
CA VAL A 291 -14.02 -7.60 -4.12
C VAL A 291 -15.54 -7.51 -4.25
N PRO A 292 -16.18 -6.41 -3.78
CA PRO A 292 -17.63 -6.26 -3.93
C PRO A 292 -18.04 -6.23 -5.41
N SER A 293 -19.15 -6.85 -5.72
CA SER A 293 -19.63 -6.98 -7.11
C SER A 293 -19.96 -5.66 -7.79
N ASN A 294 -20.21 -4.60 -7.02
CA ASN A 294 -20.49 -3.26 -7.51
C ASN A 294 -19.24 -2.40 -7.74
N VAL A 295 -18.05 -2.88 -7.38
CA VAL A 295 -16.79 -2.16 -7.68
C VAL A 295 -16.45 -2.35 -9.15
N PRO A 296 -16.30 -1.26 -9.92
CA PRO A 296 -15.93 -1.36 -11.34
C PRO A 296 -14.55 -2.01 -11.48
N ARG A 297 -14.45 -3.02 -12.34
CA ARG A 297 -13.16 -3.67 -12.61
C ARG A 297 -12.06 -2.69 -13.05
N SER A 298 -12.45 -1.60 -13.73
CA SER A 298 -11.52 -0.55 -14.14
C SER A 298 -10.87 0.21 -12.98
N GLU A 299 -11.48 0.23 -11.79
CA GLU A 299 -10.97 0.92 -10.61
C GLU A 299 -10.07 0.05 -9.74
N GLY A 300 -10.14 -1.29 -9.90
CA GLY A 300 -9.38 -2.24 -9.10
C GLY A 300 -9.89 -2.37 -7.66
N TRP A 301 -9.05 -2.94 -6.80
CA TRP A 301 -9.39 -3.17 -5.41
C TRP A 301 -8.21 -2.95 -4.48
N ILE A 302 -8.47 -2.47 -3.26
CA ILE A 302 -7.49 -2.28 -2.20
C ILE A 302 -7.61 -3.44 -1.20
N TYR A 303 -6.59 -4.29 -1.13
CA TYR A 303 -6.56 -5.42 -0.20
C TYR A 303 -6.16 -4.97 1.22
N SER A 304 -6.66 -5.68 2.23
CA SER A 304 -6.44 -5.36 3.64
C SER A 304 -6.48 -6.62 4.51
N VAL A 305 -6.21 -6.47 5.80
CA VAL A 305 -6.12 -7.58 6.78
C VAL A 305 -7.48 -8.13 7.23
N ARG A 306 -8.55 -7.45 6.94
CA ARG A 306 -9.91 -7.85 7.28
C ARG A 306 -10.87 -7.30 6.26
N GLU A 307 -11.82 -8.12 5.87
CA GLU A 307 -13.05 -7.67 5.24
C GLU A 307 -14.05 -7.35 6.35
N GLU A 308 -14.30 -6.08 6.57
CA GLU A 308 -15.42 -5.70 7.41
C GLU A 308 -16.73 -6.03 6.67
N PRO A 309 -17.74 -6.59 7.37
CA PRO A 309 -19.07 -6.67 6.78
C PRO A 309 -19.49 -5.24 6.42
N TRP A 310 -19.77 -5.03 5.15
CA TRP A 310 -20.10 -3.75 4.55
C TRP A 310 -21.22 -3.07 5.36
N ARG A 311 -20.91 -1.98 6.03
CA ARG A 311 -21.94 -1.04 6.43
C ARG A 311 -22.38 -0.36 5.13
N ASN A 312 -23.64 -0.54 4.76
CA ASN A 312 -24.24 0.06 3.57
C ASN A 312 -23.82 1.53 3.46
N VAL A 313 -23.04 1.86 2.40
CA VAL A 313 -22.72 3.22 1.99
C VAL A 313 -23.79 3.70 1.03
#